data_b28c069d7afcf127f9f15cddfea4b08f
#
_entry.id   b28c069d7afcf127f9f15cddfea4b08f
#
_cell.length_a   1.000
_cell.length_b   1.000
_cell.length_c   1.000
_cell.angle_alpha   90.00
_cell.angle_beta   90.00
_cell.angle_gamma   90.00
#
_symmetry.space_group_name_H-M   'P 1'
#
loop_
_entity.id
_entity.type
_entity.pdbx_description
1 polymer ?
#
loop_
_entity_poly.entity_id
_entity_poly.type
_entity_poly.pdbx_seq_one_letter_code
_entity_poly.pdbx_strand_id
1 'polypeptide(L)'
;MIHFVGAGPGAVDLITVRGQRYLKEADVIIYAGSLVNKGLLEYAKEGCKVYNSAYMTLEEVIEVMIKSEKEDKMTVRLHTGDPCLYGAIREQMDILDEKGIPYDSCPGVSAFCGAASALNLEYTLPDISQSVIITRMEGRTPVPTKESIQSFAAHNATMVIFLSTGMLEELSRRLVEGGYREDTPAAIVYKATWPDEKKFICTVGTLAQTAKENNITKTALMLVGDAVNAAHYDRSKLYDPGFTTEFREATK
;
A
#
# COMPACT_ATOMS: atom_id res chain seq x y z
N MET A 1 22.71 -13.80 -1.92
CA MET A 1 21.30 -13.89 -1.44
C MET A 1 20.57 -12.58 -1.66
N ILE A 2 19.36 -12.62 -2.23
CA ILE A 2 18.56 -11.44 -2.55
C ILE A 2 17.35 -11.34 -1.61
N HIS A 3 17.12 -10.18 -1.01
CA HIS A 3 15.98 -9.92 -0.11
C HIS A 3 15.07 -8.85 -0.72
N PHE A 4 13.82 -9.22 -1.04
CA PHE A 4 12.78 -8.26 -1.38
C PHE A 4 12.20 -7.68 -0.10
N VAL A 5 12.37 -6.37 0.13
CA VAL A 5 12.07 -5.75 1.42
C VAL A 5 11.05 -4.62 1.25
N GLY A 6 10.00 -4.63 2.06
CA GLY A 6 9.06 -3.53 2.16
C GLY A 6 9.64 -2.37 2.98
N ALA A 7 9.65 -1.18 2.39
CA ALA A 7 10.17 0.04 2.98
C ALA A 7 9.20 0.72 3.98
N GLY A 8 7.97 0.24 4.05
CA GLY A 8 6.91 0.93 4.78
C GLY A 8 6.26 2.05 3.97
N PRO A 9 5.25 2.74 4.54
CA PRO A 9 4.40 3.69 3.82
C PRO A 9 5.05 5.06 3.60
N GLY A 10 6.11 5.40 4.38
CA GLY A 10 6.76 6.70 4.26
C GLY A 10 7.69 7.05 5.42
N ALA A 11 7.24 6.98 6.66
CA ALA A 11 8.08 7.22 7.82
C ALA A 11 9.18 6.16 7.95
N VAL A 12 10.39 6.59 8.26
CA VAL A 12 11.58 5.73 8.33
C VAL A 12 11.46 4.66 9.43
N ASP A 13 10.81 5.00 10.54
CA ASP A 13 10.58 4.13 11.69
C ASP A 13 9.45 3.11 11.49
N LEU A 14 8.73 3.18 10.37
CA LEU A 14 7.73 2.18 9.98
C LEU A 14 8.30 1.06 9.11
N ILE A 15 9.60 1.01 8.91
CA ILE A 15 10.27 -0.19 8.40
C ILE A 15 10.20 -1.30 9.45
N THR A 16 10.05 -2.54 9.03
CA THR A 16 10.14 -3.65 9.98
C THR A 16 11.55 -3.80 10.54
N VAL A 17 11.67 -4.30 11.77
CA VAL A 17 12.99 -4.58 12.40
C VAL A 17 13.85 -5.48 11.52
N ARG A 18 13.24 -6.47 10.83
CA ARG A 18 13.94 -7.34 9.88
C ARG A 18 14.41 -6.55 8.66
N GLY A 19 13.56 -5.71 8.09
CA GLY A 19 13.92 -4.87 6.94
C GLY A 19 15.08 -3.93 7.25
N GLN A 20 15.05 -3.29 8.43
CA GLN A 20 16.15 -2.43 8.90
C GLN A 20 17.46 -3.21 9.04
N ARG A 21 17.40 -4.44 9.60
CA ARG A 21 18.58 -5.28 9.73
C ARG A 21 19.18 -5.61 8.36
N TYR A 22 18.33 -6.00 7.38
CA TYR A 22 18.78 -6.28 6.03
C TYR A 22 19.44 -5.06 5.37
N LEU A 23 18.90 -3.84 5.58
CA LEU A 23 19.53 -2.62 5.08
C LEU A 23 20.94 -2.40 5.69
N LYS A 24 21.12 -2.68 6.98
CA LYS A 24 22.40 -2.55 7.68
C LYS A 24 23.45 -3.57 7.22
N GLU A 25 23.01 -4.75 6.81
CA GLU A 25 23.89 -5.85 6.39
C GLU A 25 24.15 -5.83 4.88
N ALA A 26 23.33 -5.14 4.09
CA ALA A 26 23.39 -5.14 2.63
C ALA A 26 24.71 -4.64 2.05
N ASP A 27 25.24 -5.36 1.06
CA ASP A 27 26.33 -4.91 0.20
C ASP A 27 25.84 -4.10 -0.98
N VAL A 28 24.59 -4.40 -1.42
CA VAL A 28 23.91 -3.73 -2.52
C VAL A 28 22.47 -3.43 -2.12
N ILE A 29 22.02 -2.21 -2.35
CA ILE A 29 20.62 -1.82 -2.21
C ILE A 29 20.11 -1.30 -3.56
N ILE A 30 19.01 -1.86 -4.04
CA ILE A 30 18.30 -1.39 -5.23
C ILE A 30 16.92 -0.90 -4.76
N TYR A 31 16.68 0.40 -4.71
CA TYR A 31 15.43 0.95 -4.20
C TYR A 31 14.48 1.46 -5.30
N ALA A 32 13.18 1.39 -5.06
CA ALA A 32 12.11 1.66 -6.02
C ALA A 32 11.78 3.18 -6.11
N GLY A 33 12.75 3.97 -6.54
CA GLY A 33 12.55 5.36 -6.95
C GLY A 33 12.07 6.32 -5.87
N SER A 34 11.24 7.29 -6.27
CA SER A 34 10.84 8.42 -5.45
C SER A 34 9.81 8.13 -4.35
N LEU A 35 9.23 6.94 -4.36
CA LEU A 35 8.23 6.52 -3.36
C LEU A 35 8.86 5.84 -2.13
N VAL A 36 10.14 5.54 -2.17
CA VAL A 36 10.92 5.07 -1.00
C VAL A 36 11.54 6.26 -0.30
N ASN A 37 11.34 6.37 1.01
CA ASN A 37 11.96 7.42 1.79
C ASN A 37 13.48 7.21 1.83
N LYS A 38 14.23 8.19 1.30
CA LYS A 38 15.69 8.12 1.22
C LYS A 38 16.39 8.08 2.59
N GLY A 39 15.74 8.53 3.66
CA GLY A 39 16.25 8.37 5.03
C GLY A 39 16.52 6.92 5.42
N LEU A 40 15.84 5.94 4.78
CA LEU A 40 16.13 4.52 4.96
C LEU A 40 17.52 4.12 4.45
N LEU A 41 18.08 4.84 3.50
CA LEU A 41 19.41 4.58 2.95
C LEU A 41 20.53 4.94 3.94
N GLU A 42 20.23 5.74 4.99
CA GLU A 42 21.16 6.04 6.08
C GLU A 42 21.46 4.82 6.95
N TYR A 43 20.64 3.78 6.88
CA TYR A 43 20.94 2.50 7.54
C TYR A 43 22.01 1.68 6.82
N ALA A 44 22.31 2.00 5.55
CA ALA A 44 23.29 1.24 4.78
C ALA A 44 24.68 1.33 5.39
N LYS A 45 25.38 0.19 5.45
CA LYS A 45 26.78 0.17 5.90
C LYS A 45 27.72 0.92 4.96
N GLU A 46 28.87 1.33 5.43
CA GLU A 46 29.94 1.91 4.61
C GLU A 46 30.31 0.97 3.46
N GLY A 47 30.49 1.52 2.27
CA GLY A 47 30.82 0.76 1.06
C GLY A 47 29.63 0.06 0.38
N CYS A 48 28.40 0.14 0.94
CA CYS A 48 27.20 -0.38 0.30
C CYS A 48 26.94 0.35 -1.04
N LYS A 49 26.71 -0.41 -2.10
CA LYS A 49 26.35 0.15 -3.42
C LYS A 49 24.85 0.38 -3.49
N VAL A 50 24.43 1.61 -3.84
CA VAL A 50 23.01 1.99 -3.87
C VAL A 50 22.61 2.33 -5.31
N TYR A 51 21.54 1.68 -5.80
CA TYR A 51 20.96 1.89 -7.12
C TYR A 51 19.52 2.37 -7.02
N ASN A 52 19.15 3.31 -7.89
CA ASN A 52 17.77 3.78 -8.02
C ASN A 52 17.12 3.16 -9.25
N SER A 53 16.24 2.20 -9.07
CA SER A 53 15.59 1.50 -10.19
C SER A 53 14.56 2.34 -10.96
N ALA A 54 14.29 3.58 -10.57
CA ALA A 54 13.51 4.49 -11.40
C ALA A 54 14.21 4.86 -12.72
N TYR A 55 15.52 4.64 -12.79
CA TYR A 55 16.36 4.89 -13.97
C TYR A 55 16.90 3.61 -14.61
N MET A 56 16.34 2.45 -14.26
CA MET A 56 16.81 1.13 -14.70
C MET A 56 15.68 0.36 -15.36
N THR A 57 16.04 -0.47 -16.34
CA THR A 57 15.14 -1.48 -16.89
C THR A 57 15.12 -2.72 -15.99
N LEU A 58 14.21 -3.66 -16.26
CA LEU A 58 14.16 -4.94 -15.55
C LEU A 58 15.48 -5.70 -15.68
N GLU A 59 16.00 -5.75 -16.91
CA GLU A 59 17.25 -6.45 -17.24
C GLU A 59 18.43 -5.88 -16.46
N GLU A 60 18.55 -4.54 -16.38
CA GLU A 60 19.60 -3.87 -15.62
C GLU A 60 19.50 -4.14 -14.12
N VAL A 61 18.28 -4.18 -13.54
CA VAL A 61 18.07 -4.55 -12.14
C VAL A 61 18.52 -5.99 -11.90
N ILE A 62 18.11 -6.91 -12.77
CA ILE A 62 18.47 -8.34 -12.68
C ILE A 62 19.99 -8.54 -12.87
N GLU A 63 20.63 -7.80 -13.78
CA GLU A 63 22.08 -7.88 -13.97
C GLU A 63 22.85 -7.50 -12.71
N VAL A 64 22.42 -6.44 -12.00
CA VAL A 64 23.01 -6.06 -10.70
C VAL A 64 22.82 -7.17 -9.67
N MET A 65 21.64 -7.79 -9.59
CA MET A 65 21.37 -8.89 -8.66
C MET A 65 22.26 -10.11 -8.96
N ILE A 66 22.34 -10.53 -10.22
CA ILE A 66 23.18 -11.67 -10.66
C ILE A 66 24.67 -11.42 -10.35
N LYS A 67 25.14 -10.19 -10.64
CA LYS A 67 26.52 -9.83 -10.37
C LYS A 67 26.84 -9.88 -8.89
N SER A 68 25.95 -9.35 -8.05
CA SER A 68 26.10 -9.39 -6.60
C SER A 68 26.13 -10.81 -6.06
N GLU A 69 25.25 -11.68 -6.54
CA GLU A 69 25.21 -13.08 -6.11
C GLU A 69 26.51 -13.82 -6.48
N LYS A 70 27.04 -13.62 -7.69
CA LYS A 70 28.34 -14.18 -8.12
C LYS A 70 29.52 -13.71 -7.28
N GLU A 71 29.41 -12.54 -6.64
CA GLU A 71 30.42 -11.97 -5.76
C GLU A 71 30.15 -12.31 -4.28
N ASP A 72 29.21 -13.24 -4.00
CA ASP A 72 28.77 -13.65 -2.66
C ASP A 72 28.32 -12.46 -1.80
N LYS A 73 27.63 -11.48 -2.42
CA LYS A 73 27.14 -10.26 -1.80
C LYS A 73 25.67 -10.32 -1.50
N MET A 74 25.27 -9.74 -0.36
CA MET A 74 23.88 -9.59 0.03
C MET A 74 23.24 -8.39 -0.70
N THR A 75 22.12 -8.64 -1.41
CA THR A 75 21.36 -7.60 -2.10
C THR A 75 20.00 -7.39 -1.46
N VAL A 76 19.66 -6.13 -1.17
CA VAL A 76 18.30 -5.72 -0.78
C VAL A 76 17.61 -5.04 -1.96
N ARG A 77 16.47 -5.58 -2.36
CA ARG A 77 15.53 -4.97 -3.29
C ARG A 77 14.44 -4.27 -2.49
N LEU A 78 14.57 -2.95 -2.32
CA LEU A 78 13.72 -2.14 -1.43
C LEU A 78 12.55 -1.54 -2.18
N HIS A 79 11.31 -1.90 -1.78
CA HIS A 79 10.05 -1.48 -2.40
C HIS A 79 9.23 -0.61 -1.45
N THR A 80 8.47 0.34 -1.99
CA THR A 80 7.50 1.15 -1.24
C THR A 80 6.43 0.28 -0.59
N GLY A 81 6.04 0.60 0.63
CA GLY A 81 4.99 -0.10 1.35
C GLY A 81 5.35 -1.56 1.59
N ASP A 82 4.53 -2.46 1.05
CA ASP A 82 4.79 -3.89 0.97
C ASP A 82 4.91 -4.31 -0.50
N PRO A 83 5.95 -5.06 -0.89
CA PRO A 83 6.15 -5.47 -2.28
C PRO A 83 5.06 -6.39 -2.84
N CYS A 84 4.24 -7.02 -2.00
CA CYS A 84 3.14 -7.89 -2.46
C CYS A 84 1.99 -7.13 -3.14
N LEU A 85 1.90 -5.79 -2.95
CA LEU A 85 0.89 -4.94 -3.58
C LEU A 85 1.53 -4.01 -4.61
N TYR A 86 1.28 -4.28 -5.89
CA TYR A 86 1.74 -3.48 -7.03
C TYR A 86 3.26 -3.29 -7.11
N GLY A 87 4.03 -4.20 -6.49
CA GLY A 87 5.48 -4.11 -6.40
C GLY A 87 6.23 -4.53 -7.67
N ALA A 88 5.57 -5.14 -8.66
CA ALA A 88 6.20 -5.69 -9.88
C ALA A 88 7.41 -6.58 -9.56
N ILE A 89 7.26 -7.44 -8.55
CA ILE A 89 8.34 -8.33 -8.08
C ILE A 89 8.29 -9.72 -8.71
N ARG A 90 7.10 -10.17 -9.17
CA ARG A 90 6.94 -11.54 -9.65
C ARG A 90 7.84 -11.81 -10.87
N GLU A 91 7.88 -10.91 -11.84
CA GLU A 91 8.74 -11.02 -13.00
C GLU A 91 10.24 -11.06 -12.66
N GLN A 92 10.66 -10.36 -11.58
CA GLN A 92 12.03 -10.43 -11.08
C GLN A 92 12.31 -11.80 -10.44
N MET A 93 11.38 -12.32 -9.63
CA MET A 93 11.47 -13.63 -8.99
C MET A 93 11.50 -14.76 -10.02
N ASP A 94 10.68 -14.71 -11.07
CA ASP A 94 10.66 -15.70 -12.14
C ASP A 94 12.04 -15.83 -12.82
N ILE A 95 12.70 -14.70 -13.12
CA ILE A 95 14.04 -14.71 -13.71
C ILE A 95 15.09 -15.26 -12.71
N LEU A 96 14.95 -14.97 -11.42
CA LEU A 96 15.86 -15.51 -10.39
C LEU A 96 15.68 -17.02 -10.24
N ASP A 97 14.42 -17.51 -10.27
CA ASP A 97 14.09 -18.96 -10.26
C ASP A 97 14.74 -19.68 -11.44
N GLU A 98 14.61 -19.14 -12.68
CA GLU A 98 15.24 -19.68 -13.89
C GLU A 98 16.76 -19.78 -13.78
N LYS A 99 17.38 -18.88 -13.02
CA LYS A 99 18.84 -18.83 -12.83
C LYS A 99 19.31 -19.58 -11.58
N GLY A 100 18.39 -20.15 -10.80
CA GLY A 100 18.71 -20.85 -9.56
C GLY A 100 19.29 -19.93 -8.47
N ILE A 101 18.93 -18.64 -8.49
CA ILE A 101 19.40 -17.65 -7.53
C ILE A 101 18.43 -17.57 -6.37
N PRO A 102 18.87 -17.82 -5.11
CA PRO A 102 18.02 -17.81 -3.95
C PRO A 102 17.59 -16.40 -3.56
N TYR A 103 16.33 -16.26 -3.16
CA TYR A 103 15.77 -15.02 -2.64
C TYR A 103 14.74 -15.30 -1.54
N ASP A 104 14.43 -14.28 -0.74
CA ASP A 104 13.29 -14.27 0.18
C ASP A 104 12.55 -12.93 0.13
N SER A 105 11.44 -12.87 0.87
CA SER A 105 10.62 -11.66 0.98
C SER A 105 10.46 -11.27 2.45
N CYS A 106 10.71 -10.00 2.75
CA CYS A 106 10.46 -9.38 4.04
C CYS A 106 9.29 -8.41 3.91
N PRO A 107 8.13 -8.69 4.52
CA PRO A 107 6.97 -7.83 4.41
C PRO A 107 7.23 -6.44 4.98
N GLY A 108 6.48 -5.46 4.48
CA GLY A 108 6.47 -4.09 4.96
C GLY A 108 5.09 -3.63 5.40
N VAL A 109 5.01 -2.48 6.04
CA VAL A 109 3.72 -1.82 6.31
C VAL A 109 3.23 -1.20 5.02
N SER A 110 2.13 -1.72 4.47
CA SER A 110 1.57 -1.19 3.22
C SER A 110 1.00 0.22 3.39
N ALA A 111 0.98 0.99 2.30
CA ALA A 111 0.45 2.35 2.30
C ALA A 111 -1.02 2.44 2.73
N PHE A 112 -1.84 1.40 2.52
CA PHE A 112 -3.22 1.41 2.99
C PHE A 112 -3.31 1.34 4.52
N CYS A 113 -2.40 0.63 5.19
CA CYS A 113 -2.29 0.65 6.65
C CYS A 113 -1.87 2.05 7.14
N GLY A 114 -0.91 2.69 6.46
CA GLY A 114 -0.51 4.06 6.75
C GLY A 114 -1.67 5.06 6.58
N ALA A 115 -2.48 4.90 5.55
CA ALA A 115 -3.65 5.75 5.31
C ALA A 115 -4.73 5.59 6.40
N ALA A 116 -4.98 4.36 6.86
CA ALA A 116 -5.88 4.11 7.99
C ALA A 116 -5.36 4.75 9.28
N SER A 117 -4.07 4.61 9.56
CA SER A 117 -3.42 5.23 10.71
C SER A 117 -3.53 6.75 10.68
N ALA A 118 -3.30 7.39 9.53
CA ALA A 118 -3.45 8.83 9.36
C ALA A 118 -4.85 9.33 9.74
N LEU A 119 -5.88 8.53 9.52
CA LEU A 119 -7.29 8.86 9.81
C LEU A 119 -7.80 8.32 11.14
N ASN A 120 -6.99 7.53 11.89
CA ASN A 120 -7.44 6.72 13.02
C ASN A 120 -8.64 5.83 12.66
N LEU A 121 -8.59 5.22 11.49
CA LEU A 121 -9.67 4.46 10.88
C LEU A 121 -9.46 2.95 11.06
N GLU A 122 -10.52 2.25 11.42
CA GLU A 122 -10.66 0.82 11.21
C GLU A 122 -11.52 0.58 9.95
N TYR A 123 -10.99 -0.15 8.97
CA TYR A 123 -11.70 -0.44 7.72
C TYR A 123 -12.90 -1.37 7.88
N THR A 124 -12.88 -2.19 8.93
CA THR A 124 -13.84 -3.27 9.14
C THR A 124 -14.64 -3.03 10.41
N LEU A 125 -15.76 -2.32 10.28
CA LEU A 125 -16.66 -2.02 11.39
C LEU A 125 -17.88 -2.96 11.37
N PRO A 126 -18.29 -3.52 12.53
CA PRO A 126 -19.51 -4.32 12.63
C PRO A 126 -20.72 -3.55 12.08
N ASP A 127 -21.56 -4.25 11.31
CA ASP A 127 -22.76 -3.75 10.62
C ASP A 127 -22.53 -2.66 9.55
N ILE A 128 -21.30 -2.22 9.34
CA ILE A 128 -20.96 -1.25 8.29
C ILE A 128 -20.27 -1.94 7.12
N SER A 129 -19.10 -2.53 7.36
CA SER A 129 -18.34 -3.28 6.36
C SER A 129 -17.41 -4.26 7.05
N GLN A 130 -17.38 -5.51 6.59
CA GLN A 130 -16.46 -6.54 7.07
C GLN A 130 -15.44 -6.95 5.99
N SER A 131 -15.39 -6.19 4.89
CA SER A 131 -14.51 -6.46 3.76
C SER A 131 -13.77 -5.22 3.34
N VAL A 132 -12.52 -5.40 2.89
CA VAL A 132 -11.71 -4.34 2.30
C VAL A 132 -11.31 -4.75 0.89
N ILE A 133 -11.73 -3.99 -0.10
CA ILE A 133 -11.37 -4.18 -1.50
C ILE A 133 -10.21 -3.25 -1.83
N ILE A 134 -9.04 -3.83 -2.06
CA ILE A 134 -7.86 -3.10 -2.51
C ILE A 134 -7.77 -3.22 -4.03
N THR A 135 -7.82 -2.08 -4.72
CA THR A 135 -7.84 -2.06 -6.18
C THR A 135 -7.20 -0.79 -6.75
N ARG A 136 -7.23 -0.65 -8.06
CA ARG A 136 -6.83 0.55 -8.80
C ARG A 136 -7.72 0.77 -10.02
N MET A 137 -7.74 1.98 -10.54
CA MET A 137 -8.28 2.25 -11.86
C MET A 137 -7.41 1.60 -12.95
N GLU A 138 -8.02 1.19 -14.02
CA GLU A 138 -7.31 1.00 -15.27
C GLU A 138 -6.77 2.34 -15.79
N GLY A 139 -5.56 2.34 -16.30
CA GLY A 139 -4.91 3.50 -16.88
C GLY A 139 -4.06 3.07 -18.06
N ARG A 140 -2.78 3.34 -18.04
CA ARG A 140 -1.84 2.85 -19.07
C ARG A 140 -1.73 1.32 -19.10
N THR A 141 -2.01 0.66 -17.98
CA THR A 141 -2.06 -0.79 -17.87
C THR A 141 -3.49 -1.24 -17.60
N PRO A 142 -3.97 -2.30 -18.27
CA PRO A 142 -5.34 -2.78 -18.12
C PRO A 142 -5.61 -3.37 -16.74
N VAL A 143 -6.89 -3.47 -16.40
CA VAL A 143 -7.43 -4.23 -15.28
C VAL A 143 -8.43 -5.23 -15.88
N PRO A 144 -8.50 -6.47 -15.37
CA PRO A 144 -9.51 -7.42 -15.84
C PRO A 144 -10.93 -6.83 -15.73
N THR A 145 -11.77 -7.02 -16.73
CA THR A 145 -13.13 -6.41 -16.80
C THR A 145 -13.96 -6.70 -15.54
N LYS A 146 -13.87 -7.93 -15.00
CA LYS A 146 -14.56 -8.33 -13.77
C LYS A 146 -14.05 -7.62 -12.51
N GLU A 147 -12.90 -6.98 -12.59
CA GLU A 147 -12.24 -6.22 -11.50
C GLU A 147 -12.34 -4.71 -11.73
N SER A 148 -13.28 -4.28 -12.57
CA SER A 148 -13.55 -2.85 -12.78
C SER A 148 -14.04 -2.19 -11.49
N ILE A 149 -13.84 -0.87 -11.38
CA ILE A 149 -14.35 -0.10 -10.24
C ILE A 149 -15.85 -0.30 -10.05
N GLN A 150 -16.64 -0.31 -11.13
CA GLN A 150 -18.09 -0.54 -11.07
C GLN A 150 -18.43 -1.91 -10.49
N SER A 151 -17.70 -2.96 -10.91
CA SER A 151 -17.93 -4.33 -10.40
C SER A 151 -17.67 -4.42 -8.90
N PHE A 152 -16.60 -3.81 -8.42
CA PHE A 152 -16.28 -3.79 -7.00
C PHE A 152 -17.18 -2.86 -6.19
N ALA A 153 -17.58 -1.72 -6.74
CA ALA A 153 -18.48 -0.77 -6.11
C ALA A 153 -19.87 -1.38 -5.80
N ALA A 154 -20.31 -2.34 -6.59
CA ALA A 154 -21.59 -3.05 -6.37
C ALA A 154 -21.67 -3.79 -5.01
N HIS A 155 -20.53 -4.06 -4.38
CA HIS A 155 -20.49 -4.67 -3.04
C HIS A 155 -20.71 -3.68 -1.91
N ASN A 156 -20.63 -2.37 -2.15
CA ASN A 156 -20.70 -1.30 -1.13
C ASN A 156 -19.79 -1.56 0.09
N ALA A 157 -18.71 -2.30 -0.10
CA ALA A 157 -17.70 -2.60 0.93
C ALA A 157 -16.73 -1.41 1.10
N THR A 158 -15.89 -1.44 2.11
CA THR A 158 -14.80 -0.47 2.20
C THR A 158 -13.82 -0.71 1.04
N MET A 159 -13.49 0.34 0.27
CA MET A 159 -12.53 0.28 -0.82
C MET A 159 -11.29 1.14 -0.54
N VAL A 160 -10.12 0.63 -0.91
CA VAL A 160 -8.85 1.36 -0.93
C VAL A 160 -8.31 1.36 -2.36
N ILE A 161 -8.20 2.54 -2.96
CA ILE A 161 -7.92 2.69 -4.38
C ILE A 161 -6.53 3.31 -4.56
N PHE A 162 -5.62 2.50 -5.13
CA PHE A 162 -4.24 2.85 -5.42
C PHE A 162 -4.09 3.47 -6.81
N LEU A 163 -2.97 4.15 -7.06
CA LEU A 163 -2.48 4.55 -8.40
C LEU A 163 -3.50 5.31 -9.27
N SER A 164 -4.49 5.97 -8.68
CA SER A 164 -5.63 6.52 -9.40
C SER A 164 -5.84 8.02 -9.20
N THR A 165 -4.91 8.71 -8.54
CA THR A 165 -5.02 10.15 -8.17
C THR A 165 -5.25 11.06 -9.38
N GLY A 166 -4.73 10.72 -10.55
CA GLY A 166 -4.91 11.50 -11.78
C GLY A 166 -6.24 11.28 -12.50
N MET A 167 -7.15 10.45 -11.96
CA MET A 167 -8.38 10.01 -12.64
C MET A 167 -9.62 10.14 -11.73
N LEU A 168 -9.63 11.10 -10.80
CA LEU A 168 -10.64 11.17 -9.74
C LEU A 168 -12.05 11.52 -10.23
N GLU A 169 -12.20 12.31 -11.31
CA GLU A 169 -13.52 12.57 -11.92
C GLU A 169 -14.13 11.26 -12.45
N GLU A 170 -13.34 10.51 -13.20
CA GLU A 170 -13.75 9.23 -13.74
C GLU A 170 -13.95 8.18 -12.63
N LEU A 171 -13.10 8.18 -11.60
CA LEU A 171 -13.25 7.32 -10.44
C LEU A 171 -14.59 7.57 -9.73
N SER A 172 -14.94 8.83 -9.43
CA SER A 172 -16.21 9.20 -8.80
C SER A 172 -17.40 8.72 -9.62
N ARG A 173 -17.37 8.96 -10.92
CA ARG A 173 -18.43 8.52 -11.85
C ARG A 173 -18.61 6.99 -11.80
N ARG A 174 -17.53 6.23 -11.89
CA ARG A 174 -17.57 4.76 -11.88
C ARG A 174 -18.00 4.18 -10.53
N LEU A 175 -17.64 4.82 -9.42
CA LEU A 175 -18.11 4.43 -8.10
C LEU A 175 -19.62 4.57 -7.96
N VAL A 176 -20.18 5.69 -8.44
CA VAL A 176 -21.63 5.94 -8.44
C VAL A 176 -22.36 4.98 -9.38
N GLU A 177 -21.87 4.79 -10.60
CA GLU A 177 -22.42 3.81 -11.56
C GLU A 177 -22.42 2.39 -11.01
N GLY A 178 -21.44 2.04 -10.16
CA GLY A 178 -21.33 0.74 -9.53
C GLY A 178 -22.20 0.55 -8.29
N GLY A 179 -22.77 1.62 -7.71
CA GLY A 179 -23.74 1.50 -6.62
C GLY A 179 -23.46 2.33 -5.37
N TYR A 180 -22.34 3.06 -5.29
CA TYR A 180 -22.15 4.03 -4.20
C TYR A 180 -23.03 5.27 -4.43
N ARG A 181 -23.49 5.88 -3.34
CA ARG A 181 -24.15 7.18 -3.40
C ARG A 181 -23.11 8.29 -3.57
N GLU A 182 -23.48 9.41 -4.14
CA GLU A 182 -22.60 10.58 -4.24
C GLU A 182 -22.16 11.11 -2.88
N ASP A 183 -23.01 10.97 -1.86
CA ASP A 183 -22.74 11.37 -0.48
C ASP A 183 -22.01 10.30 0.35
N THR A 184 -21.72 9.12 -0.22
CA THR A 184 -20.94 8.09 0.48
C THR A 184 -19.61 8.68 0.95
N PRO A 185 -19.24 8.49 2.24
CA PRO A 185 -17.99 8.99 2.78
C PRO A 185 -16.78 8.49 2.00
N ALA A 186 -15.84 9.41 1.79
CA ALA A 186 -14.56 9.11 1.17
C ALA A 186 -13.45 9.92 1.84
N ALA A 187 -12.22 9.52 1.64
CA ALA A 187 -11.05 10.27 2.08
C ALA A 187 -9.93 10.22 1.04
N ILE A 188 -9.15 11.27 0.98
CA ILE A 188 -7.90 11.34 0.24
C ILE A 188 -6.77 11.45 1.26
N VAL A 189 -5.83 10.50 1.23
CA VAL A 189 -4.62 10.54 2.06
C VAL A 189 -3.41 10.65 1.15
N TYR A 190 -2.82 11.83 1.14
CA TYR A 190 -1.62 12.16 0.40
C TYR A 190 -0.40 11.83 1.24
N LYS A 191 0.52 11.05 0.68
CA LYS A 191 1.80 10.68 1.32
C LYS A 191 1.63 10.25 2.78
N ALA A 192 0.79 9.26 3.04
CA ALA A 192 0.57 8.71 4.38
C ALA A 192 1.90 8.46 5.10
N THR A 193 2.01 8.96 6.33
CA THR A 193 3.17 8.86 7.23
C THR A 193 4.43 9.66 6.84
N TRP A 194 4.43 10.35 5.70
CA TRP A 194 5.51 11.26 5.35
C TRP A 194 5.42 12.57 6.14
N PRO A 195 6.51 13.37 6.26
CA PRO A 195 6.47 14.66 6.96
C PRO A 195 5.49 15.67 6.35
N ASP A 196 5.21 15.55 5.06
CA ASP A 196 4.26 16.38 4.31
C ASP A 196 2.92 15.67 4.05
N GLU A 197 2.54 14.71 4.91
CA GLU A 197 1.23 14.05 4.89
C GLU A 197 0.10 15.07 4.90
N LYS A 198 -0.91 14.83 4.06
CA LYS A 198 -2.19 15.54 4.09
C LYS A 198 -3.35 14.56 4.02
N LYS A 199 -4.43 14.88 4.70
CA LYS A 199 -5.64 14.06 4.71
C LYS A 199 -6.89 14.93 4.58
N PHE A 200 -7.84 14.46 3.80
CA PHE A 200 -9.07 15.19 3.51
C PHE A 200 -10.24 14.21 3.56
N ILE A 201 -11.20 14.46 4.45
CA ILE A 201 -12.48 13.77 4.45
C ILE A 201 -13.38 14.48 3.44
N CYS A 202 -14.02 13.73 2.59
CA CYS A 202 -14.90 14.19 1.52
C CYS A 202 -15.98 13.15 1.23
N THR A 203 -16.64 13.24 0.10
CA THR A 203 -17.57 12.23 -0.39
C THR A 203 -17.15 11.70 -1.76
N VAL A 204 -17.76 10.61 -2.22
CA VAL A 204 -17.53 10.09 -3.57
C VAL A 204 -17.75 11.17 -4.61
N GLY A 205 -18.82 11.97 -4.50
CA GLY A 205 -19.12 13.04 -5.45
C GLY A 205 -18.17 14.23 -5.41
N THR A 206 -17.42 14.42 -4.31
CA THR A 206 -16.51 15.56 -4.14
C THR A 206 -15.02 15.21 -4.22
N LEU A 207 -14.66 13.94 -4.46
CA LEU A 207 -13.27 13.47 -4.54
C LEU A 207 -12.42 14.33 -5.48
N ALA A 208 -12.86 14.54 -6.70
CA ALA A 208 -12.10 15.28 -7.72
C ALA A 208 -11.92 16.76 -7.35
N GLN A 209 -12.99 17.40 -6.86
CA GLN A 209 -12.95 18.79 -6.41
C GLN A 209 -11.99 18.94 -5.22
N THR A 210 -12.10 18.07 -4.21
CA THR A 210 -11.23 18.09 -3.03
C THR A 210 -9.76 17.98 -3.39
N ALA A 211 -9.41 17.06 -4.30
CA ALA A 211 -8.04 16.91 -4.77
C ALA A 211 -7.53 18.15 -5.51
N LYS A 212 -8.36 18.73 -6.39
CA LYS A 212 -8.04 19.93 -7.16
C LYS A 212 -7.78 21.15 -6.27
N GLU A 213 -8.66 21.41 -5.31
CA GLU A 213 -8.54 22.52 -4.36
C GLU A 213 -7.28 22.43 -3.49
N ASN A 214 -6.81 21.19 -3.22
CA ASN A 214 -5.64 20.94 -2.39
C ASN A 214 -4.37 20.62 -3.20
N ASN A 215 -4.40 20.75 -4.52
CA ASN A 215 -3.29 20.47 -5.43
C ASN A 215 -2.74 19.04 -5.32
N ILE A 216 -3.63 18.04 -5.10
CA ILE A 216 -3.27 16.64 -5.02
C ILE A 216 -3.39 16.00 -6.41
N THR A 217 -2.26 15.73 -7.05
CA THR A 217 -2.21 15.19 -8.43
C THR A 217 -1.58 13.80 -8.52
N LYS A 218 -0.91 13.34 -7.47
CA LYS A 218 -0.21 12.05 -7.40
C LYS A 218 0.02 11.63 -5.95
N THR A 219 0.46 10.40 -5.75
CA THR A 219 0.94 9.87 -4.45
C THR A 219 -0.11 9.95 -3.33
N ALA A 220 -1.37 9.73 -3.68
CA ALA A 220 -2.46 9.66 -2.71
C ALA A 220 -3.22 8.35 -2.84
N LEU A 221 -3.79 7.89 -1.73
CA LEU A 221 -4.77 6.83 -1.67
C LEU A 221 -6.16 7.43 -1.48
N MET A 222 -7.13 6.86 -2.17
CA MET A 222 -8.55 7.14 -1.97
C MET A 222 -9.17 6.01 -1.18
N LEU A 223 -9.82 6.35 -0.08
CA LEU A 223 -10.59 5.45 0.77
C LEU A 223 -12.07 5.76 0.56
N VAL A 224 -12.88 4.75 0.35
CA VAL A 224 -14.31 4.90 0.03
C VAL A 224 -15.14 3.92 0.85
N GLY A 225 -16.25 4.36 1.34
CA GLY A 225 -17.25 3.56 2.04
C GLY A 225 -17.66 4.14 3.38
N ASP A 226 -18.78 3.66 3.90
CA ASP A 226 -19.38 4.21 5.13
C ASP A 226 -18.45 4.09 6.36
N ALA A 227 -17.51 3.14 6.37
CA ALA A 227 -16.50 3.02 7.43
C ALA A 227 -15.57 4.25 7.55
N VAL A 228 -15.39 5.03 6.46
CA VAL A 228 -14.49 6.20 6.46
C VAL A 228 -14.94 7.30 7.42
N ASN A 229 -16.24 7.42 7.66
CA ASN A 229 -16.81 8.41 8.58
C ASN A 229 -18.06 7.88 9.26
N ALA A 230 -17.98 6.69 9.86
CA ALA A 230 -19.09 6.06 10.55
C ALA A 230 -19.38 6.78 11.88
N ALA A 231 -20.56 7.40 12.00
CA ALA A 231 -21.02 8.00 13.26
C ALA A 231 -21.56 6.95 14.25
N HIS A 232 -22.09 5.85 13.73
CA HIS A 232 -22.67 4.74 14.50
C HIS A 232 -22.27 3.41 13.84
N TYR A 233 -21.96 2.44 14.66
CA TYR A 233 -21.69 1.05 14.27
C TYR A 233 -21.97 0.12 15.47
N ASP A 234 -22.18 -1.14 15.20
CA ASP A 234 -22.43 -2.13 16.23
C ASP A 234 -21.16 -2.42 17.07
N ARG A 235 -21.38 -2.71 18.33
CA ARG A 235 -20.28 -3.13 19.22
C ARG A 235 -19.75 -4.49 18.78
N SER A 236 -18.43 -4.62 18.76
CA SER A 236 -17.78 -5.92 18.55
C SER A 236 -18.22 -6.93 19.61
N LYS A 237 -18.67 -8.11 19.17
CA LYS A 237 -19.01 -9.23 20.07
C LYS A 237 -17.86 -9.65 20.97
N LEU A 238 -16.61 -9.46 20.55
CA LEU A 238 -15.43 -9.81 21.36
C LEU A 238 -15.36 -9.06 22.69
N TYR A 239 -15.90 -7.84 22.74
CA TYR A 239 -15.92 -7.00 23.96
C TYR A 239 -17.31 -6.91 24.61
N ASP A 240 -18.30 -7.60 24.06
CA ASP A 240 -19.65 -7.66 24.62
C ASP A 240 -19.65 -8.51 25.90
N PRO A 241 -20.05 -7.97 27.08
CA PRO A 241 -20.09 -8.73 28.31
C PRO A 241 -21.10 -9.90 28.26
N GLY A 242 -22.12 -9.84 27.40
CA GLY A 242 -23.09 -10.90 27.17
C GLY A 242 -22.60 -12.01 26.21
N PHE A 243 -21.33 -11.95 25.71
CA PHE A 243 -20.79 -12.92 24.79
C PHE A 243 -19.64 -13.72 25.41
N THR A 244 -19.84 -15.06 25.50
CA THR A 244 -18.79 -15.98 25.95
C THR A 244 -17.75 -16.18 24.85
N THR A 245 -16.49 -16.03 25.20
CA THR A 245 -15.34 -16.34 24.34
C THR A 245 -14.56 -17.52 24.91
N GLU A 246 -13.56 -17.98 24.20
CA GLU A 246 -12.60 -18.99 24.66
C GLU A 246 -11.89 -18.60 25.98
N PHE A 247 -11.75 -17.31 26.24
CA PHE A 247 -11.02 -16.78 27.41
C PHE A 247 -11.90 -16.11 28.47
N ARG A 248 -13.18 -15.92 28.19
CA ARG A 248 -14.08 -15.19 29.08
C ARG A 248 -15.52 -15.68 28.99
N GLU A 249 -16.09 -16.04 30.12
CA GLU A 249 -17.52 -16.33 30.29
C GLU A 249 -18.36 -15.06 30.16
N ALA A 250 -19.56 -15.17 29.62
CA ALA A 250 -20.55 -14.09 29.64
C ALA A 250 -20.94 -13.75 31.07
N THR A 251 -21.02 -12.46 31.38
CA THR A 251 -21.37 -11.96 32.72
C THR A 251 -22.80 -11.46 32.82
N LYS A 252 -23.57 -11.45 31.73
CA LYS A 252 -24.98 -11.05 31.65
C LYS A 252 -25.69 -11.82 30.55
#